data_5d6f1c0a73bc68f9fe1b3aeca4bb60e0
#
_entry.id   5d6f1c0a73bc68f9fe1b3aeca4bb60e0
#
_cell.length_a   1.000
_cell.length_b   1.000
_cell.length_c   1.000
_cell.angle_alpha   90.00
_cell.angle_beta   90.00
_cell.angle_gamma   90.00
#
_symmetry.space_group_name_H-M   'P 1'
#
loop_
_entity.id
_entity.type
_entity.pdbx_description
1 polymer ?
#
loop_
_entity_poly.entity_id
_entity_poly.type
_entity_poly.pdbx_seq_one_letter_code
_entity_poly.pdbx_strand_id
1 'polypeptide(L)'
;MRCGDLWAITRYGVEPDLLVTGKGISGGMYPIACVVVSKDHAGWLKEDGFGHMSTMGGAELGCIVALKVLEIVQRPEVVSMVRYISNFIRAGLDQIMGLYPDFFTGIRQHGVVMGLEFNHPEGAKPVMKYLYRNGVWAIFSTLDPRVLQFKPGVLMTQAMCEDLLRRVEVAIGEARREVMGAGSRRTR
;
A
#
# COMPACT_ATOMS: atom_id res chain seq x y z
N MET A 1 1.71 -7.42 6.28
CA MET A 1 3.10 -7.51 5.77
C MET A 1 3.58 -6.26 5.03
N ARG A 2 2.78 -5.55 4.23
CA ARG A 2 3.22 -4.32 3.51
C ARG A 2 3.78 -3.23 4.44
N CYS A 3 3.34 -3.18 5.68
CA CYS A 3 3.84 -2.26 6.70
C CYS A 3 5.11 -2.74 7.42
N GLY A 4 5.68 -3.88 7.02
CA GLY A 4 6.85 -4.47 7.67
C GLY A 4 6.51 -5.46 8.78
N ASP A 5 5.27 -5.47 9.27
CA ASP A 5 4.74 -6.41 10.25
C ASP A 5 3.61 -7.24 9.63
N LEU A 6 3.30 -8.41 10.20
CA LEU A 6 2.19 -9.23 9.72
C LEU A 6 0.88 -8.43 9.74
N TRP A 7 0.61 -7.77 10.85
CA TRP A 7 -0.49 -6.84 11.07
C TRP A 7 0.06 -5.48 11.49
N ALA A 8 -0.36 -4.42 10.81
CA ALA A 8 0.10 -3.07 11.14
C ALA A 8 -0.24 -2.65 12.57
N ILE A 9 -1.35 -3.16 13.12
CA ILE A 9 -1.83 -2.85 14.47
C ILE A 9 -0.85 -3.29 15.56
N THR A 10 -0.06 -4.34 15.33
CA THR A 10 0.91 -4.85 16.32
C THR A 10 1.97 -3.82 16.72
N ARG A 11 2.28 -2.86 15.82
CA ARG A 11 3.19 -1.76 16.14
C ARG A 11 2.69 -0.80 17.19
N TYR A 12 1.39 -0.73 17.36
CA TYR A 12 0.75 0.21 18.30
C TYR A 12 0.47 -0.45 19.65
N GLY A 13 0.86 -1.73 19.82
CA GLY A 13 0.60 -2.48 21.06
C GLY A 13 -0.88 -2.66 21.36
N VAL A 14 -1.75 -2.59 20.35
CA VAL A 14 -3.19 -2.75 20.49
C VAL A 14 -3.58 -4.20 20.20
N GLU A 15 -4.27 -4.83 21.15
CA GLU A 15 -4.92 -6.12 20.97
C GLU A 15 -6.41 -5.88 20.71
N PRO A 16 -6.90 -6.08 19.46
CA PRO A 16 -8.30 -5.84 19.16
C PRO A 16 -9.18 -7.00 19.61
N ASP A 17 -10.40 -6.72 20.04
CA ASP A 17 -11.42 -7.73 20.30
C ASP A 17 -11.92 -8.39 19.01
N LEU A 18 -11.95 -7.59 17.92
CA LEU A 18 -12.35 -8.02 16.59
C LEU A 18 -11.33 -7.57 15.55
N LEU A 19 -10.78 -8.49 14.78
CA LEU A 19 -9.89 -8.19 13.65
C LEU A 19 -10.53 -8.68 12.36
N VAL A 20 -10.88 -7.75 11.47
CA VAL A 20 -11.38 -8.06 10.13
C VAL A 20 -10.25 -7.97 9.12
N THR A 21 -10.02 -9.03 8.36
CA THR A 21 -8.97 -9.09 7.33
C THR A 21 -9.49 -9.70 6.03
N GLY A 22 -8.91 -9.30 4.92
CA GLY A 22 -9.28 -9.77 3.58
C GLY A 22 -8.23 -9.38 2.56
N LYS A 23 -8.60 -9.29 1.28
CA LYS A 23 -7.70 -8.91 0.17
C LYS A 23 -6.40 -9.72 0.16
N GLY A 24 -5.33 -9.16 0.73
CA GLY A 24 -4.00 -9.76 0.75
C GLY A 24 -3.87 -11.09 1.49
N ILE A 25 -4.85 -11.49 2.31
CA ILE A 25 -4.79 -12.75 3.05
C ILE A 25 -4.80 -13.98 2.14
N SER A 26 -5.32 -13.83 0.92
CA SER A 26 -5.31 -14.91 -0.08
C SER A 26 -4.23 -14.75 -1.15
N GLY A 27 -3.37 -13.74 -1.06
CA GLY A 27 -2.40 -13.44 -2.11
C GLY A 27 -3.04 -13.11 -3.48
N GLY A 28 -4.34 -12.87 -3.52
CA GLY A 28 -5.09 -12.65 -4.76
C GLY A 28 -5.54 -13.94 -5.48
N MET A 29 -5.25 -15.10 -4.92
CA MET A 29 -5.53 -16.41 -5.53
C MET A 29 -6.97 -16.89 -5.30
N TYR A 30 -7.61 -16.46 -4.21
CA TYR A 30 -8.95 -16.86 -3.83
C TYR A 30 -9.71 -15.73 -3.11
N PRO A 31 -10.98 -15.48 -3.41
CA PRO A 31 -11.77 -14.49 -2.70
C PRO A 31 -12.11 -14.96 -1.29
N ILE A 32 -11.43 -14.43 -0.28
CA ILE A 32 -11.66 -14.76 1.13
C ILE A 32 -11.50 -13.53 2.01
N ALA A 33 -12.33 -13.46 3.04
CA ALA A 33 -12.18 -12.56 4.18
C ALA A 33 -12.30 -13.37 5.48
N CYS A 34 -11.71 -12.87 6.54
CA CYS A 34 -11.70 -13.52 7.84
C CYS A 34 -11.99 -12.50 8.94
N VAL A 35 -12.78 -12.90 9.92
CA VAL A 35 -12.97 -12.18 11.18
C VAL A 35 -12.37 -13.04 12.30
N VAL A 36 -11.42 -12.48 13.04
CA VAL A 36 -10.88 -13.05 14.26
C VAL A 36 -11.57 -12.39 15.43
N VAL A 37 -12.09 -13.17 16.35
CA VAL A 37 -12.83 -12.71 17.54
C VAL A 37 -12.06 -13.16 18.78
N SER A 38 -11.89 -12.25 19.77
CA SER A 38 -11.26 -12.60 21.04
C SER A 38 -12.13 -13.63 21.79
N LYS A 39 -11.50 -14.40 22.67
CA LYS A 39 -12.20 -15.45 23.45
C LYS A 39 -13.34 -14.87 24.28
N ASP A 40 -13.17 -13.66 24.81
CA ASP A 40 -14.14 -13.00 25.69
C ASP A 40 -15.40 -12.57 24.94
N HIS A 41 -15.30 -12.38 23.62
CA HIS A 41 -16.41 -11.97 22.74
C HIS A 41 -16.96 -13.11 21.86
N ALA A 42 -16.37 -14.33 21.95
CA ALA A 42 -16.75 -15.47 21.13
C ALA A 42 -17.78 -16.42 21.81
N GLY A 43 -18.30 -16.07 23.02
CA GLY A 43 -19.20 -16.93 23.80
C GLY A 43 -20.45 -17.35 23.04
N TRP A 44 -21.08 -16.41 22.35
CA TRP A 44 -22.29 -16.63 21.56
C TRP A 44 -22.15 -17.69 20.47
N LEU A 45 -20.94 -17.85 19.89
CA LEU A 45 -20.66 -18.90 18.89
C LEU A 45 -20.70 -20.31 19.49
N LYS A 46 -20.54 -20.43 20.82
CA LYS A 46 -20.63 -21.71 21.53
C LYS A 46 -22.05 -22.00 21.98
N GLU A 47 -22.81 -20.94 22.29
CA GLU A 47 -24.17 -21.03 22.80
C GLU A 47 -25.18 -21.28 21.68
N ASP A 48 -24.95 -20.69 20.51
CA ASP A 48 -25.79 -20.83 19.32
C ASP A 48 -24.94 -21.20 18.10
N GLY A 49 -24.90 -22.49 17.77
CA GLY A 49 -24.20 -23.01 16.59
C GLY A 49 -24.79 -22.51 15.25
N PHE A 50 -26.00 -21.93 15.28
CA PHE A 50 -26.63 -21.30 14.10
C PHE A 50 -26.48 -19.77 14.09
N GLY A 51 -25.93 -19.17 15.13
CA GLY A 51 -25.72 -17.74 15.24
C GLY A 51 -24.85 -17.15 14.13
N HIS A 52 -24.01 -18.01 13.50
CA HIS A 52 -23.26 -17.67 12.30
C HIS A 52 -23.34 -18.80 11.27
N MET A 53 -24.27 -18.69 10.33
CA MET A 53 -24.36 -19.59 9.17
C MET A 53 -23.90 -18.91 7.89
N SER A 54 -23.04 -19.60 7.14
CA SER A 54 -22.58 -19.18 5.83
C SER A 54 -22.36 -20.40 4.94
N THR A 55 -23.05 -20.44 3.79
CA THR A 55 -22.92 -21.55 2.83
C THR A 55 -21.48 -21.75 2.36
N MET A 56 -20.73 -20.66 2.19
CA MET A 56 -19.34 -20.67 1.69
C MET A 56 -18.33 -20.32 2.78
N GLY A 57 -18.77 -20.11 4.01
CA GLY A 57 -17.88 -19.82 5.15
C GLY A 57 -17.02 -21.01 5.49
N GLY A 58 -15.73 -20.80 5.71
CA GLY A 58 -14.79 -21.86 6.00
C GLY A 58 -14.49 -22.80 4.81
N ALA A 59 -14.79 -22.38 3.57
CA ALA A 59 -14.45 -23.17 2.39
C ALA A 59 -12.97 -23.59 2.40
N GLU A 60 -12.70 -24.88 2.35
CA GLU A 60 -11.38 -25.49 2.58
C GLU A 60 -10.31 -24.90 1.68
N LEU A 61 -10.62 -24.73 0.40
CA LEU A 61 -9.67 -24.18 -0.57
C LEU A 61 -9.22 -22.75 -0.19
N GLY A 62 -10.17 -21.91 0.21
CA GLY A 62 -9.87 -20.56 0.67
C GLY A 62 -9.01 -20.54 1.94
N CYS A 63 -9.32 -21.43 2.89
CA CYS A 63 -8.57 -21.57 4.13
C CYS A 63 -7.14 -22.06 3.88
N ILE A 64 -6.95 -23.06 3.02
CA ILE A 64 -5.62 -23.58 2.64
C ILE A 64 -4.77 -22.48 1.99
N VAL A 65 -5.36 -21.71 1.05
CA VAL A 65 -4.66 -20.58 0.40
C VAL A 65 -4.27 -19.53 1.42
N ALA A 66 -5.18 -19.15 2.32
CA ALA A 66 -4.90 -18.16 3.36
C ALA A 66 -3.79 -18.61 4.31
N LEU A 67 -3.84 -19.85 4.78
CA LEU A 67 -2.80 -20.45 5.63
C LEU A 67 -1.43 -20.44 4.93
N LYS A 68 -1.39 -20.79 3.64
CA LYS A 68 -0.13 -20.78 2.88
C LYS A 68 0.42 -19.37 2.68
N VAL A 69 -0.43 -18.39 2.44
CA VAL A 69 0.00 -16.99 2.38
C VAL A 69 0.55 -16.53 3.72
N LEU A 70 -0.14 -16.82 4.83
CA LEU A 70 0.33 -16.47 6.16
C LEU A 70 1.68 -17.12 6.48
N GLU A 71 1.88 -18.39 6.11
CA GLU A 71 3.17 -19.08 6.25
C GLU A 71 4.29 -18.34 5.48
N ILE A 72 4.04 -18.04 4.20
CA ILE A 72 5.04 -17.41 3.32
C ILE A 72 5.42 -16.00 3.79
N VAL A 73 4.43 -15.17 4.13
CA VAL A 73 4.71 -13.77 4.48
C VAL A 73 5.42 -13.59 5.83
N GLN A 74 5.42 -14.61 6.67
CA GLN A 74 6.14 -14.61 7.96
C GLN A 74 7.57 -15.14 7.86
N ARG A 75 7.99 -15.63 6.69
CA ARG A 75 9.35 -16.13 6.51
C ARG A 75 10.38 -14.99 6.69
N PRO A 76 11.47 -15.22 7.40
CA PRO A 76 12.49 -14.22 7.67
C PRO A 76 13.02 -13.53 6.41
N GLU A 77 13.19 -14.30 5.31
CA GLU A 77 13.66 -13.78 4.03
C GLU A 77 12.64 -12.81 3.40
N VAL A 78 11.32 -13.07 3.53
CA VAL A 78 10.27 -12.19 3.03
C VAL A 78 10.21 -10.90 3.86
N VAL A 79 10.30 -11.02 5.18
CA VAL A 79 10.34 -9.87 6.10
C VAL A 79 11.54 -8.97 5.79
N SER A 80 12.72 -9.58 5.60
CA SER A 80 13.95 -8.86 5.27
C SER A 80 13.85 -8.18 3.91
N MET A 81 13.27 -8.84 2.91
CA MET A 81 13.05 -8.27 1.57
C MET A 81 12.10 -7.07 1.63
N VAL A 82 11.01 -7.13 2.39
CA VAL A 82 10.10 -5.98 2.55
C VAL A 82 10.81 -4.78 3.17
N ARG A 83 11.66 -5.00 4.17
CA ARG A 83 12.46 -3.94 4.77
C ARG A 83 13.46 -3.34 3.78
N TYR A 84 14.16 -4.20 3.03
CA TYR A 84 15.08 -3.77 1.98
C TYR A 84 14.38 -2.89 0.95
N ILE A 85 13.28 -3.37 0.36
CA ILE A 85 12.50 -2.63 -0.66
C ILE A 85 12.00 -1.30 -0.08
N SER A 86 11.50 -1.32 1.15
CA SER A 86 11.00 -0.12 1.85
C SER A 86 12.08 0.96 1.94
N ASN A 87 13.28 0.59 2.37
CA ASN A 87 14.40 1.51 2.54
C ASN A 87 14.97 1.96 1.20
N PHE A 88 15.11 1.04 0.24
CA PHE A 88 15.62 1.33 -1.10
C PHE A 88 14.74 2.33 -1.85
N ILE A 89 13.42 2.07 -1.86
CA ILE A 89 12.44 2.97 -2.49
C ILE A 89 12.41 4.32 -1.78
N ARG A 90 12.48 4.34 -0.44
CA ARG A 90 12.52 5.59 0.32
C ARG A 90 13.73 6.44 -0.06
N ALA A 91 14.91 5.87 -0.09
CA ALA A 91 16.14 6.60 -0.44
C ALA A 91 16.05 7.19 -1.86
N GLY A 92 15.54 6.42 -2.84
CA GLY A 92 15.34 6.93 -4.19
C GLY A 92 14.28 8.05 -4.27
N LEU A 93 13.19 7.92 -3.53
CA LEU A 93 12.16 8.97 -3.47
C LEU A 93 12.67 10.25 -2.79
N ASP A 94 13.53 10.14 -1.77
CA ASP A 94 14.17 11.30 -1.14
C ASP A 94 15.08 12.04 -2.12
N GLN A 95 15.81 11.31 -2.98
CA GLN A 95 16.59 11.90 -4.07
C GLN A 95 15.70 12.63 -5.09
N ILE A 96 14.61 11.99 -5.52
CA ILE A 96 13.64 12.61 -6.45
C ILE A 96 12.99 13.85 -5.83
N MET A 97 12.65 13.80 -4.56
CA MET A 97 12.13 14.96 -3.83
C MET A 97 13.13 16.12 -3.81
N GLY A 98 14.42 15.83 -3.66
CA GLY A 98 15.50 16.82 -3.76
C GLY A 98 15.64 17.46 -5.14
N LEU A 99 15.25 16.75 -6.23
CA LEU A 99 15.23 17.31 -7.59
C LEU A 99 14.04 18.25 -7.85
N TYR A 100 12.93 18.06 -7.15
CA TYR A 100 11.69 18.80 -7.35
C TYR A 100 11.11 19.37 -6.04
N PRO A 101 11.88 20.10 -5.23
CA PRO A 101 11.50 20.50 -3.87
C PRO A 101 10.33 21.50 -3.83
N ASP A 102 10.06 22.20 -4.92
CA ASP A 102 8.94 23.12 -5.09
C ASP A 102 7.60 22.40 -5.40
N PHE A 103 7.64 21.14 -5.81
CA PHE A 103 6.47 20.37 -6.20
C PHE A 103 6.28 19.10 -5.39
N PHE A 104 7.31 18.26 -5.20
CA PHE A 104 7.26 17.06 -4.37
C PHE A 104 7.79 17.39 -2.97
N THR A 105 6.89 17.51 -1.99
CA THR A 105 7.18 18.17 -0.71
C THR A 105 7.19 17.25 0.50
N GLY A 106 6.73 16.00 0.37
CA GLY A 106 6.69 15.12 1.52
C GLY A 106 6.47 13.64 1.19
N ILE A 107 6.97 12.79 2.08
CA ILE A 107 6.81 11.35 2.02
C ILE A 107 6.38 10.84 3.39
N ARG A 108 5.14 10.40 3.51
CA ARG A 108 4.64 9.62 4.64
C ARG A 108 4.86 8.14 4.34
N GLN A 109 5.46 7.39 5.26
CA GLN A 109 5.81 6.00 4.98
C GLN A 109 5.58 5.09 6.17
N HIS A 110 5.04 3.90 5.87
CA HIS A 110 4.95 2.79 6.79
C HIS A 110 5.21 1.47 6.01
N GLY A 111 6.45 0.98 6.09
CA GLY A 111 6.93 -0.09 5.21
C GLY A 111 6.88 0.34 3.74
N VAL A 112 6.26 -0.47 2.88
CA VAL A 112 6.04 -0.13 1.46
C VAL A 112 4.69 0.55 1.21
N VAL A 113 3.98 0.98 2.24
CA VAL A 113 2.80 1.84 2.12
C VAL A 113 3.26 3.28 2.27
N MET A 114 3.15 4.06 1.20
CA MET A 114 3.65 5.43 1.15
C MET A 114 2.58 6.39 0.66
N GLY A 115 2.59 7.61 1.21
CA GLY A 115 1.87 8.76 0.69
C GLY A 115 2.87 9.77 0.20
N LEU A 116 2.84 10.09 -1.10
CA LEU A 116 3.70 11.11 -1.71
C LEU A 116 2.92 12.40 -1.79
N GLU A 117 3.44 13.49 -1.20
CA GLU A 117 2.76 14.77 -1.07
C GLU A 117 3.28 15.78 -2.09
N PHE A 118 2.35 16.46 -2.77
CA PHE A 118 2.66 17.44 -3.80
C PHE A 118 2.10 18.81 -3.45
N ASN A 119 2.90 19.85 -3.67
CA ASN A 119 2.53 21.25 -3.44
C ASN A 119 1.65 21.81 -4.59
N HIS A 120 0.48 21.21 -4.77
CA HIS A 120 -0.54 21.65 -5.72
C HIS A 120 -1.90 21.07 -5.28
N PRO A 121 -3.00 21.83 -5.35
CA PRO A 121 -4.33 21.37 -4.88
C PRO A 121 -4.78 20.03 -5.44
N GLU A 122 -4.39 19.71 -6.67
CA GLU A 122 -4.66 18.43 -7.33
C GLU A 122 -3.39 17.67 -7.72
N GLY A 123 -2.29 17.89 -6.98
CA GLY A 123 -0.96 17.42 -7.36
C GLY A 123 -0.84 15.94 -7.67
N ALA A 124 -1.54 15.10 -6.92
CA ALA A 124 -1.51 13.65 -7.13
C ALA A 124 -2.18 13.20 -8.44
N LYS A 125 -3.16 13.93 -8.98
CA LYS A 125 -3.84 13.56 -10.24
C LYS A 125 -2.93 13.69 -11.47
N PRO A 126 -2.23 14.81 -11.71
CA PRO A 126 -1.24 14.92 -12.76
C PRO A 126 -0.13 13.85 -12.63
N VAL A 127 0.37 13.62 -11.41
CA VAL A 127 1.40 12.61 -11.17
C VAL A 127 0.87 11.21 -11.51
N MET A 128 -0.34 10.84 -11.08
CA MET A 128 -0.98 9.58 -11.46
C MET A 128 -1.09 9.42 -12.98
N LYS A 129 -1.51 10.47 -13.70
CA LYS A 129 -1.62 10.47 -15.16
C LYS A 129 -0.28 10.14 -15.83
N TYR A 130 0.80 10.80 -15.39
CA TYR A 130 2.11 10.58 -15.97
C TYR A 130 2.74 9.26 -15.52
N LEU A 131 2.51 8.80 -14.29
CA LEU A 131 2.88 7.46 -13.87
C LEU A 131 2.25 6.39 -14.76
N TYR A 132 0.95 6.51 -15.04
CA TYR A 132 0.25 5.58 -15.93
C TYR A 132 0.86 5.56 -17.32
N ARG A 133 1.19 6.72 -17.90
CA ARG A 133 1.87 6.84 -19.20
C ARG A 133 3.25 6.21 -19.21
N ASN A 134 3.93 6.22 -18.07
CA ASN A 134 5.24 5.60 -17.89
C ASN A 134 5.15 4.14 -17.39
N GLY A 135 3.96 3.50 -17.45
CA GLY A 135 3.75 2.09 -17.11
C GLY A 135 3.75 1.80 -15.61
N VAL A 136 3.44 2.80 -14.77
CA VAL A 136 3.32 2.65 -13.32
C VAL A 136 1.90 2.95 -12.89
N TRP A 137 1.26 1.98 -12.21
CA TRP A 137 -0.07 2.17 -11.65
C TRP A 137 0.01 2.66 -10.21
N ALA A 138 -0.54 3.82 -9.94
CA ALA A 138 -0.75 4.36 -8.61
C ALA A 138 -2.05 5.17 -8.60
N ILE A 139 -2.59 5.49 -7.42
CA ILE A 139 -3.87 6.19 -7.29
C ILE A 139 -3.74 7.36 -6.32
N PHE A 140 -4.42 8.46 -6.59
CA PHE A 140 -4.52 9.59 -5.66
C PHE A 140 -5.33 9.20 -4.40
N SER A 141 -5.12 9.93 -3.31
CA SER A 141 -5.94 9.79 -2.10
C SER A 141 -7.28 10.49 -2.27
N THR A 142 -8.38 9.82 -1.90
CA THR A 142 -9.71 10.44 -1.87
C THR A 142 -9.88 11.42 -0.71
N LEU A 143 -9.04 11.33 0.33
CA LEU A 143 -9.07 12.20 1.51
C LEU A 143 -8.25 13.48 1.31
N ASP A 144 -7.18 13.41 0.52
CA ASP A 144 -6.34 14.56 0.20
C ASP A 144 -5.83 14.43 -1.24
N PRO A 145 -6.36 15.23 -2.19
CA PRO A 145 -5.98 15.15 -3.61
C PRO A 145 -4.53 15.58 -3.90
N ARG A 146 -3.83 16.14 -2.91
CA ARG A 146 -2.39 16.43 -3.00
C ARG A 146 -1.54 15.19 -2.79
N VAL A 147 -2.13 14.09 -2.29
CA VAL A 147 -1.40 12.87 -1.90
C VAL A 147 -1.64 11.74 -2.88
N LEU A 148 -0.56 11.18 -3.40
CA LEU A 148 -0.56 9.94 -4.16
C LEU A 148 -0.36 8.75 -3.21
N GLN A 149 -1.24 7.76 -3.29
CA GLN A 149 -1.04 6.48 -2.62
C GLN A 149 -0.05 5.65 -3.43
N PHE A 150 1.16 5.46 -2.90
CA PHE A 150 2.22 4.71 -3.54
C PHE A 150 2.50 3.43 -2.76
N LYS A 151 2.24 2.28 -3.37
CA LYS A 151 2.28 0.97 -2.72
C LYS A 151 2.97 -0.07 -3.62
N PRO A 152 4.30 0.00 -3.76
CA PRO A 152 5.05 -0.96 -4.56
C PRO A 152 4.89 -2.41 -4.07
N GLY A 153 5.25 -3.37 -4.91
CA GLY A 153 5.20 -4.79 -4.59
C GLY A 153 6.17 -5.15 -3.46
N VAL A 154 5.85 -6.22 -2.74
CA VAL A 154 6.68 -6.72 -1.63
C VAL A 154 7.74 -7.74 -2.07
N LEU A 155 7.68 -8.19 -3.31
CA LEU A 155 8.60 -9.18 -3.91
C LEU A 155 9.29 -8.60 -5.15
N MET A 156 9.83 -7.39 -5.02
CA MET A 156 10.55 -6.72 -6.11
C MET A 156 12.05 -7.01 -6.02
N THR A 157 12.67 -7.21 -7.17
CA THR A 157 14.14 -7.23 -7.25
C THR A 157 14.70 -5.81 -7.21
N GLN A 158 16.00 -5.67 -6.96
CA GLN A 158 16.66 -4.37 -7.01
C GLN A 158 16.46 -3.68 -8.37
N ALA A 159 16.68 -4.40 -9.47
CA ALA A 159 16.48 -3.85 -10.82
C ALA A 159 15.04 -3.36 -11.07
N MET A 160 14.04 -4.04 -10.52
CA MET A 160 12.64 -3.56 -10.58
C MET A 160 12.44 -2.28 -9.76
N CYS A 161 13.09 -2.16 -8.61
CA CYS A 161 13.02 -0.95 -7.80
C CYS A 161 13.70 0.24 -8.50
N GLU A 162 14.85 0.02 -9.13
CA GLU A 162 15.58 1.03 -9.91
C GLU A 162 14.75 1.50 -11.12
N ASP A 163 14.18 0.57 -11.89
CA ASP A 163 13.31 0.92 -13.02
C ASP A 163 12.05 1.68 -12.57
N LEU A 164 11.44 1.26 -11.46
CA LEU A 164 10.30 1.96 -10.87
C LEU A 164 10.66 3.39 -10.50
N LEU A 165 11.77 3.61 -9.78
CA LEU A 165 12.21 4.94 -9.35
C LEU A 165 12.51 5.85 -10.55
N ARG A 166 13.18 5.33 -11.59
CA ARG A 166 13.41 6.08 -12.84
C ARG A 166 12.10 6.53 -13.50
N ARG A 167 11.10 5.66 -13.57
CA ARG A 167 9.77 6.00 -14.12
C ARG A 167 9.04 7.02 -13.26
N VAL A 168 9.16 6.91 -11.94
CA VAL A 168 8.57 7.86 -10.98
C VAL A 168 9.20 9.24 -11.14
N GLU A 169 10.52 9.33 -11.28
CA GLU A 169 11.23 10.59 -11.50
C GLU A 169 10.74 11.30 -12.78
N VAL A 170 10.69 10.56 -13.91
CA VAL A 170 10.18 11.09 -15.18
C VAL A 170 8.75 11.58 -15.03
N ALA A 171 7.88 10.80 -14.40
CA ALA A 171 6.47 11.14 -14.23
C ALA A 171 6.27 12.39 -13.35
N ILE A 172 7.03 12.53 -12.27
CA ILE A 172 6.97 13.71 -11.39
C ILE A 172 7.46 14.95 -12.15
N GLY A 173 8.55 14.85 -12.92
CA GLY A 173 9.06 15.95 -13.73
C GLY A 173 8.08 16.40 -14.81
N GLU A 174 7.38 15.47 -15.47
CA GLU A 174 6.33 15.78 -16.46
C GLU A 174 5.11 16.42 -15.81
N ALA A 175 4.64 15.89 -14.68
CA ALA A 175 3.52 16.44 -13.93
C ALA A 175 3.81 17.88 -13.46
N ARG A 176 4.99 18.11 -12.90
CA ARG A 176 5.43 19.45 -12.47
C ARG A 176 5.40 20.45 -13.62
N ARG A 177 5.93 20.08 -14.79
CA ARG A 177 5.89 20.95 -15.98
C ARG A 177 4.48 21.31 -16.41
N GLU A 178 3.55 20.35 -16.37
CA GLU A 178 2.15 20.59 -16.70
C GLU A 178 1.51 21.60 -15.74
N VAL A 179 1.63 21.39 -14.43
CA VAL A 179 0.93 22.23 -13.44
C VAL A 179 1.55 23.60 -13.26
N MET A 180 2.89 23.72 -13.32
CA MET A 180 3.60 24.99 -13.19
C MET A 180 3.53 25.81 -14.51
N GLY A 181 3.55 25.13 -15.67
CA GLY A 181 3.42 25.79 -16.98
C GLY A 181 1.99 26.29 -17.26
N ALA A 182 0.96 25.66 -16.69
CA ALA A 182 -0.42 26.12 -16.82
C ALA A 182 -0.70 27.42 -16.01
N GLY A 183 0.00 27.61 -14.90
CA GLY A 183 -0.11 28.84 -14.08
C GLY A 183 0.32 30.11 -14.83
N SER A 184 1.31 30.01 -15.72
CA SER A 184 1.83 31.16 -16.49
C SER A 184 0.90 31.62 -17.64
N ARG A 185 -0.07 30.77 -18.03
CA ARG A 185 -1.03 31.09 -19.11
C ARG A 185 -2.34 31.71 -18.62
N ARG A 186 -2.62 31.69 -17.31
CA ARG A 186 -3.85 32.27 -16.72
C ARG A 186 -3.71 33.73 -16.28
N THR A 187 -2.52 34.31 -16.38
CA THR A 187 -2.21 35.69 -15.99
C THR A 187 -1.91 36.62 -17.21
N ARG A 188 -2.41 36.28 -18.40
CA ARG A 188 -2.40 37.19 -19.57
C ARG A 188 -3.79 37.38 -20.11
#